data_57f4dfa9289c733a4b50337653925de1
#
_entry.id   57f4dfa9289c733a4b50337653925de1
#
_cell.length_a   1.000
_cell.length_b   1.000
_cell.length_c   1.000
_cell.angle_alpha   90.00
_cell.angle_beta   90.00
_cell.angle_gamma   90.00
#
_symmetry.space_group_name_H-M   'P 1'
#
loop_
_entity.id
_entity.type
_entity.pdbx_description
1 polymer ?
#
loop_
_entity_poly.entity_id
_entity_poly.type
_entity_poly.pdbx_seq_one_letter_code
_entity_poly.pdbx_strand_id
1 'polypeptide(L)'
;RFDEARRQAFRDRMRISPHTPVFCHIGRFVPEKNHDFLVRVFELVVERRPDAVLLMAGRGPLEESVANDVKSRGLADNVCFLGVRDDVPDILMASDVFLFPSMREGLGIAAIEAQATGLPCILSDALPPLSRVTDLAKYLPLDDGGRAWADASVSALETATRRESQIENVRSAGFDITDTADKLVSLYKSHILWSGQ
;
A
#
# COMPACT_ATOMS: atom_id res chain seq x y z
N ARG A 1 -7.03 -12.60 0.79
CA ARG A 1 -6.17 -13.63 1.38
C ARG A 1 -4.93 -13.77 0.54
N PHE A 2 -3.73 -13.85 1.18
CA PHE A 2 -2.48 -14.08 0.47
C PHE A 2 -2.49 -15.43 -0.27
N ASP A 3 -1.96 -15.45 -1.49
CA ASP A 3 -1.90 -16.61 -2.36
C ASP A 3 -0.57 -16.58 -3.15
N GLU A 4 0.29 -17.57 -2.90
CA GLU A 4 1.63 -17.65 -3.49
C GLU A 4 1.57 -17.89 -5.01
N ALA A 5 0.59 -18.66 -5.49
CA ALA A 5 0.45 -18.91 -6.93
C ALA A 5 0.07 -17.62 -7.70
N ARG A 6 -0.82 -16.80 -7.12
CA ARG A 6 -1.18 -15.50 -7.69
C ARG A 6 0.01 -14.52 -7.64
N ARG A 7 0.78 -14.53 -6.55
CA ARG A 7 2.04 -13.77 -6.44
C ARG A 7 2.99 -14.10 -7.58
N GLN A 8 3.27 -15.38 -7.77
CA GLN A 8 4.19 -15.83 -8.81
C GLN A 8 3.66 -15.51 -10.21
N ALA A 9 2.38 -15.78 -10.48
CA ALA A 9 1.76 -15.49 -11.77
C ALA A 9 1.83 -13.98 -12.14
N PHE A 10 1.65 -13.09 -11.16
CA PHE A 10 1.79 -11.64 -11.39
C PHE A 10 3.25 -11.28 -11.70
N ARG A 11 4.22 -11.80 -10.92
CA ARG A 11 5.65 -11.55 -11.13
C ARG A 11 6.12 -12.03 -12.50
N ASP A 12 5.69 -13.23 -12.92
CA ASP A 12 6.02 -13.79 -14.23
C ASP A 12 5.48 -12.91 -15.37
N ARG A 13 4.22 -12.46 -15.26
CA ARG A 13 3.61 -11.54 -16.22
C ARG A 13 4.35 -10.23 -16.34
N MET A 14 4.87 -9.71 -15.21
CA MET A 14 5.65 -8.48 -15.16
C MET A 14 7.14 -8.70 -15.43
N ARG A 15 7.59 -9.94 -15.64
CA ARG A 15 8.99 -10.32 -15.81
C ARG A 15 9.88 -9.93 -14.63
N ILE A 16 9.31 -10.00 -13.41
CA ILE A 16 10.01 -9.73 -12.16
C ILE A 16 10.55 -11.05 -11.61
N SER A 17 11.86 -11.10 -11.35
CA SER A 17 12.49 -12.29 -10.78
C SER A 17 11.91 -12.61 -9.38
N PRO A 18 11.82 -13.88 -8.96
CA PRO A 18 11.38 -14.27 -7.62
C PRO A 18 12.18 -13.60 -6.49
N HIS A 19 13.45 -13.27 -6.74
CA HIS A 19 14.36 -12.68 -5.74
C HIS A 19 14.41 -11.14 -5.77
N THR A 20 13.82 -10.52 -6.77
CA THR A 20 13.74 -9.05 -6.87
C THR A 20 12.87 -8.49 -5.74
N PRO A 21 13.36 -7.56 -4.92
CA PRO A 21 12.54 -6.85 -3.94
C PRO A 21 11.50 -5.98 -4.65
N VAL A 22 10.24 -6.17 -4.32
CA VAL A 22 9.13 -5.43 -4.92
C VAL A 22 8.45 -4.57 -3.89
N PHE A 23 8.50 -3.27 -4.12
CA PHE A 23 7.73 -2.27 -3.38
C PHE A 23 6.48 -1.89 -4.16
N CYS A 24 5.43 -1.47 -3.49
CA CYS A 24 4.27 -0.92 -4.18
C CYS A 24 3.67 0.29 -3.48
N HIS A 25 3.03 1.12 -4.28
CA HIS A 25 2.17 2.21 -3.87
C HIS A 25 0.88 2.17 -4.68
N ILE A 26 -0.26 2.37 -4.03
CA ILE A 26 -1.57 2.39 -4.67
C ILE A 26 -2.29 3.67 -4.28
N GLY A 27 -2.54 4.52 -5.26
CA GLY A 27 -3.20 5.79 -5.02
C GLY A 27 -3.26 6.69 -6.25
N ARG A 28 -4.16 7.68 -6.20
CA ARG A 28 -4.23 8.71 -7.24
C ARG A 28 -2.98 9.57 -7.22
N PHE A 29 -2.52 10.00 -8.38
CA PHE A 29 -1.38 10.94 -8.49
C PHE A 29 -1.87 12.38 -8.21
N VAL A 30 -2.07 12.67 -6.91
CA VAL A 30 -2.51 13.96 -6.36
C VAL A 30 -1.59 14.38 -5.21
N PRO A 31 -1.55 15.68 -4.83
CA PRO A 31 -0.62 16.17 -3.80
C PRO A 31 -0.69 15.41 -2.48
N GLU A 32 -1.88 15.03 -2.05
CA GLU A 32 -2.11 14.34 -0.77
C GLU A 32 -1.39 13.00 -0.67
N LYS A 33 -1.10 12.34 -1.80
CA LYS A 33 -0.40 11.04 -1.84
C LYS A 33 1.12 11.15 -1.77
N ASN A 34 1.67 12.37 -1.94
CA ASN A 34 3.07 12.71 -1.69
C ASN A 34 4.07 11.84 -2.48
N HIS A 35 3.84 11.75 -3.79
CA HIS A 35 4.68 10.92 -4.66
C HIS A 35 6.14 11.41 -4.72
N ASP A 36 6.39 12.71 -4.56
CA ASP A 36 7.76 13.26 -4.52
C ASP A 36 8.56 12.69 -3.34
N PHE A 37 7.90 12.56 -2.18
CA PHE A 37 8.52 11.93 -1.03
C PHE A 37 8.71 10.42 -1.26
N LEU A 38 7.72 9.74 -1.85
CA LEU A 38 7.81 8.33 -2.22
C LEU A 38 9.03 8.05 -3.11
N VAL A 39 9.24 8.86 -4.15
CA VAL A 39 10.37 8.72 -5.08
C VAL A 39 11.70 8.95 -4.37
N ARG A 40 11.80 9.95 -3.49
CA ARG A 40 13.00 10.17 -2.65
C ARG A 40 13.30 8.99 -1.73
N VAL A 41 12.29 8.45 -1.06
CA VAL A 41 12.46 7.24 -0.22
C VAL A 41 12.95 6.07 -1.07
N PHE A 42 12.36 5.89 -2.24
CA PHE A 42 12.70 4.76 -3.10
C PHE A 42 14.10 4.91 -3.72
N GLU A 43 14.56 6.11 -4.02
CA GLU A 43 15.95 6.40 -4.40
C GLU A 43 16.94 5.89 -3.34
N LEU A 44 16.70 6.20 -2.07
CA LEU A 44 17.51 5.70 -0.94
C LEU A 44 17.43 4.18 -0.75
N VAL A 45 16.32 3.56 -1.15
CA VAL A 45 16.20 2.10 -1.19
C VAL A 45 17.05 1.52 -2.31
N VAL A 46 17.00 2.09 -3.51
CA VAL A 46 17.79 1.62 -4.68
C VAL A 46 19.29 1.74 -4.46
N GLU A 47 19.77 2.75 -3.72
CA GLU A 47 21.18 2.85 -3.32
C GLU A 47 21.68 1.60 -2.58
N ARG A 48 20.80 0.92 -1.81
CA ARG A 48 21.12 -0.29 -1.03
C ARG A 48 20.71 -1.59 -1.72
N ARG A 49 19.67 -1.53 -2.53
CA ARG A 49 19.09 -2.64 -3.28
C ARG A 49 18.87 -2.21 -4.72
N PRO A 50 19.94 -2.18 -5.54
CA PRO A 50 19.88 -1.72 -6.93
C PRO A 50 18.91 -2.53 -7.81
N ASP A 51 18.58 -3.75 -7.40
CA ASP A 51 17.64 -4.65 -8.04
C ASP A 51 16.17 -4.41 -7.64
N ALA A 52 15.90 -3.49 -6.71
CA ALA A 52 14.54 -3.21 -6.22
C ALA A 52 13.66 -2.59 -7.30
N VAL A 53 12.37 -2.94 -7.28
CA VAL A 53 11.34 -2.41 -8.18
C VAL A 53 10.21 -1.78 -7.37
N LEU A 54 9.75 -0.61 -7.80
CA LEU A 54 8.55 0.06 -7.27
C LEU A 54 7.41 -0.01 -8.29
N LEU A 55 6.31 -0.62 -7.89
CA LEU A 55 5.06 -0.67 -8.65
C LEU A 55 4.14 0.46 -8.18
N MET A 56 3.77 1.36 -9.08
CA MET A 56 2.87 2.49 -8.77
C MET A 56 1.57 2.32 -9.54
N ALA A 57 0.47 2.05 -8.83
CA ALA A 57 -0.86 1.88 -9.41
C ALA A 57 -1.77 3.08 -9.10
N GLY A 58 -2.37 3.63 -10.14
CA GLY A 58 -3.25 4.80 -10.09
C GLY A 58 -3.04 5.71 -11.28
N ARG A 59 -3.79 6.80 -11.30
CA ARG A 59 -3.65 7.92 -12.26
C ARG A 59 -3.96 9.24 -11.56
N GLY A 60 -3.52 10.35 -12.15
CA GLY A 60 -3.86 11.67 -11.67
C GLY A 60 -3.03 12.77 -12.32
N PRO A 61 -3.32 14.04 -11.98
CA PRO A 61 -2.70 15.20 -12.63
C PRO A 61 -1.17 15.29 -12.42
N LEU A 62 -0.62 14.62 -11.39
CA LEU A 62 0.82 14.66 -11.11
C LEU A 62 1.60 13.51 -11.77
N GLU A 63 0.96 12.60 -12.51
CA GLU A 63 1.60 11.39 -13.07
C GLU A 63 2.81 11.75 -13.95
N GLU A 64 2.67 12.74 -14.84
CA GLU A 64 3.75 13.19 -15.72
C GLU A 64 4.91 13.84 -14.94
N SER A 65 4.59 14.66 -13.94
CA SER A 65 5.59 15.29 -13.08
C SER A 65 6.40 14.25 -12.30
N VAL A 66 5.72 13.25 -11.73
CA VAL A 66 6.36 12.15 -11.00
C VAL A 66 7.22 11.29 -11.95
N ALA A 67 6.75 11.02 -13.17
CA ALA A 67 7.55 10.27 -14.15
C ALA A 67 8.83 11.04 -14.56
N ASN A 68 8.76 12.36 -14.66
CA ASN A 68 9.93 13.20 -14.93
C ASN A 68 10.91 13.21 -13.74
N ASP A 69 10.41 13.27 -12.50
CA ASP A 69 11.26 13.17 -11.29
C ASP A 69 11.96 11.80 -11.21
N VAL A 70 11.24 10.70 -11.44
CA VAL A 70 11.81 9.34 -11.53
C VAL A 70 12.96 9.28 -12.55
N LYS A 71 12.78 9.84 -13.75
CA LYS A 71 13.82 9.88 -14.79
C LYS A 71 15.02 10.73 -14.38
N SER A 72 14.78 11.90 -13.79
CA SER A 72 15.85 12.82 -13.38
C SER A 72 16.76 12.24 -12.29
N ARG A 73 16.23 11.32 -11.48
CA ARG A 73 16.96 10.58 -10.43
C ARG A 73 17.60 9.27 -10.96
N GLY A 74 17.44 8.94 -12.23
CA GLY A 74 18.01 7.69 -12.80
C GLY A 74 17.26 6.42 -12.38
N LEU A 75 16.00 6.55 -11.95
CA LEU A 75 15.19 5.42 -11.43
C LEU A 75 14.26 4.80 -12.50
N ALA A 76 14.43 5.16 -13.77
CA ALA A 76 13.52 4.75 -14.84
C ALA A 76 13.39 3.21 -14.98
N ASP A 77 14.46 2.47 -14.73
CA ASP A 77 14.47 1.00 -14.79
C ASP A 77 13.93 0.33 -13.52
N ASN A 78 13.79 1.09 -12.43
CA ASN A 78 13.36 0.60 -11.13
C ASN A 78 11.88 0.90 -10.83
N VAL A 79 11.21 1.77 -11.61
CA VAL A 79 9.84 2.21 -11.33
C VAL A 79 8.90 1.85 -12.47
N CYS A 80 7.82 1.13 -12.14
CA CYS A 80 6.78 0.74 -13.08
C CYS A 80 5.47 1.50 -12.79
N PHE A 81 5.04 2.33 -13.74
CA PHE A 81 3.73 2.98 -13.70
C PHE A 81 2.68 2.03 -14.29
N LEU A 82 1.77 1.53 -13.48
CA LEU A 82 0.78 0.51 -13.87
C LEU A 82 -0.54 1.10 -14.37
N GLY A 83 -0.75 2.41 -14.20
CA GLY A 83 -2.03 3.06 -14.49
C GLY A 83 -3.14 2.59 -13.54
N VAL A 84 -4.39 2.76 -13.96
CA VAL A 84 -5.55 2.25 -13.20
C VAL A 84 -5.63 0.73 -13.34
N ARG A 85 -5.78 0.04 -12.21
CA ARG A 85 -5.80 -1.43 -12.12
C ARG A 85 -7.03 -1.91 -11.38
N ASP A 86 -7.60 -3.01 -11.82
CA ASP A 86 -8.66 -3.79 -11.17
C ASP A 86 -8.12 -5.02 -10.42
N ASP A 87 -6.87 -5.42 -10.73
CA ASP A 87 -6.15 -6.51 -10.07
C ASP A 87 -5.25 -6.03 -8.90
N VAL A 88 -5.66 -4.99 -8.18
CA VAL A 88 -4.95 -4.47 -6.99
C VAL A 88 -4.54 -5.57 -6.00
N PRO A 89 -5.39 -6.57 -5.68
CA PRO A 89 -4.98 -7.66 -4.82
C PRO A 89 -3.75 -8.43 -5.33
N ASP A 90 -3.57 -8.60 -6.63
CA ASP A 90 -2.40 -9.30 -7.20
C ASP A 90 -1.14 -8.46 -7.09
N ILE A 91 -1.24 -7.13 -7.28
CA ILE A 91 -0.12 -6.20 -7.05
C ILE A 91 0.35 -6.29 -5.59
N LEU A 92 -0.59 -6.25 -4.64
CA LEU A 92 -0.28 -6.38 -3.22
C LEU A 92 0.34 -7.75 -2.87
N MET A 93 -0.12 -8.84 -3.48
CA MET A 93 0.46 -10.17 -3.28
C MET A 93 1.86 -10.27 -3.90
N ALA A 94 2.10 -9.66 -5.06
CA ALA A 94 3.39 -9.67 -5.75
C ALA A 94 4.47 -8.86 -5.03
N SER A 95 4.08 -7.91 -4.19
CA SER A 95 4.97 -6.98 -3.50
C SER A 95 5.50 -7.54 -2.18
N ASP A 96 6.61 -6.98 -1.69
CA ASP A 96 7.27 -7.33 -0.43
C ASP A 96 7.06 -6.25 0.64
N VAL A 97 6.91 -4.98 0.22
CA VAL A 97 6.65 -3.84 1.11
C VAL A 97 5.67 -2.88 0.44
N PHE A 98 4.72 -2.38 1.22
CA PHE A 98 3.80 -1.32 0.81
C PHE A 98 4.25 0.02 1.38
N LEU A 99 4.40 1.04 0.52
CA LEU A 99 4.80 2.40 0.88
C LEU A 99 3.63 3.36 0.71
N PHE A 100 3.26 4.08 1.78
CA PHE A 100 2.11 4.97 1.74
C PHE A 100 2.36 6.29 2.49
N PRO A 101 3.14 7.22 1.90
CA PRO A 101 3.54 8.48 2.52
C PRO A 101 2.48 9.59 2.37
N SER A 102 1.19 9.24 2.43
CA SER A 102 0.11 10.21 2.28
C SER A 102 0.11 11.26 3.38
N MET A 103 -0.03 12.53 3.00
CA MET A 103 -0.13 13.66 3.93
C MET A 103 -1.50 13.75 4.58
N ARG A 104 -2.54 13.22 3.93
CA ARG A 104 -3.91 13.21 4.42
C ARG A 104 -4.70 12.06 3.82
N GLU A 105 -5.47 11.38 4.67
CA GLU A 105 -6.41 10.33 4.28
C GLU A 105 -7.71 10.43 5.08
N GLY A 106 -8.83 10.04 4.45
CA GLY A 106 -10.07 9.79 5.18
C GLY A 106 -9.99 8.51 6.02
N LEU A 107 -9.54 7.41 5.41
CA LEU A 107 -9.35 6.12 6.07
C LEU A 107 -8.05 5.41 5.64
N GLY A 108 -7.63 5.59 4.39
CA GLY A 108 -6.46 4.88 3.85
C GLY A 108 -6.78 3.42 3.49
N ILE A 109 -7.86 3.19 2.74
CA ILE A 109 -8.35 1.84 2.38
C ILE A 109 -7.23 0.99 1.76
N ALA A 110 -6.40 1.55 0.88
CA ALA A 110 -5.28 0.82 0.27
C ALA A 110 -4.28 0.28 1.31
N ALA A 111 -4.06 1.02 2.42
CA ALA A 111 -3.21 0.56 3.51
C ALA A 111 -3.86 -0.60 4.30
N ILE A 112 -5.18 -0.60 4.45
CA ILE A 112 -5.92 -1.70 5.08
C ILE A 112 -5.90 -2.94 4.17
N GLU A 113 -6.09 -2.78 2.86
CA GLU A 113 -6.00 -3.85 1.88
C GLU A 113 -4.61 -4.49 1.86
N ALA A 114 -3.54 -3.68 1.91
CA ALA A 114 -2.17 -4.17 1.99
C ALA A 114 -1.95 -5.01 3.26
N GLN A 115 -2.37 -4.51 4.42
CA GLN A 115 -2.30 -5.23 5.70
C GLN A 115 -3.10 -6.54 5.66
N ALA A 116 -4.29 -6.55 5.06
CA ALA A 116 -5.12 -7.76 4.92
C ALA A 116 -4.42 -8.90 4.18
N THR A 117 -3.55 -8.56 3.21
CA THR A 117 -2.73 -9.55 2.48
C THR A 117 -1.50 -10.00 3.25
N GLY A 118 -1.26 -9.50 4.47
CA GLY A 118 -0.06 -9.79 5.26
C GLY A 118 1.19 -9.06 4.74
N LEU A 119 1.02 -7.95 4.01
CA LEU A 119 2.12 -7.16 3.47
C LEU A 119 2.68 -6.21 4.54
N PRO A 120 3.99 -6.21 4.81
CA PRO A 120 4.63 -5.17 5.60
C PRO A 120 4.35 -3.78 5.02
N CYS A 121 3.91 -2.85 5.86
CA CYS A 121 3.50 -1.52 5.44
C CYS A 121 4.32 -0.44 6.15
N ILE A 122 4.90 0.49 5.38
CA ILE A 122 5.49 1.72 5.91
C ILE A 122 4.55 2.86 5.55
N LEU A 123 3.94 3.44 6.55
CA LEU A 123 2.81 4.36 6.45
C LEU A 123 3.15 5.69 7.11
N SER A 124 2.57 6.78 6.59
CA SER A 124 2.61 8.07 7.26
C SER A 124 1.85 8.03 8.60
N ASP A 125 2.40 8.66 9.62
CA ASP A 125 1.73 8.87 10.92
C ASP A 125 0.55 9.86 10.84
N ALA A 126 0.40 10.57 9.72
CA ALA A 126 -0.76 11.39 9.41
C ALA A 126 -2.03 10.57 9.05
N LEU A 127 -1.90 9.24 8.88
CA LEU A 127 -3.05 8.39 8.64
C LEU A 127 -3.93 8.25 9.91
N PRO A 128 -5.26 8.13 9.74
CA PRO A 128 -6.16 7.91 10.88
C PRO A 128 -5.79 6.66 11.68
N PRO A 129 -5.91 6.68 13.03
CA PRO A 129 -5.64 5.49 13.87
C PRO A 129 -6.44 4.25 13.48
N LEU A 130 -7.63 4.42 12.89
CA LEU A 130 -8.46 3.33 12.35
C LEU A 130 -7.78 2.52 11.24
N SER A 131 -6.76 3.06 10.58
CA SER A 131 -5.98 2.32 9.59
C SER A 131 -5.00 1.31 10.19
N ARG A 132 -4.81 1.33 11.53
CA ARG A 132 -3.95 0.39 12.25
C ARG A 132 -4.70 -0.91 12.55
N VAL A 133 -4.69 -1.84 11.62
CA VAL A 133 -5.44 -3.09 11.75
C VAL A 133 -4.56 -4.31 12.02
N THR A 134 -3.22 -4.14 11.88
CA THR A 134 -2.23 -5.20 12.18
C THR A 134 -0.93 -4.61 12.70
N ASP A 135 -0.08 -5.45 13.29
CA ASP A 135 1.29 -5.09 13.71
C ASP A 135 2.29 -5.03 12.54
N LEU A 136 1.85 -5.31 11.32
CA LEU A 136 2.68 -5.23 10.10
C LEU A 136 2.87 -3.79 9.61
N ALA A 137 2.14 -2.83 10.18
CA ALA A 137 2.19 -1.44 9.79
C ALA A 137 3.10 -0.63 10.73
N LYS A 138 4.19 -0.09 10.16
CA LYS A 138 5.07 0.88 10.83
C LYS A 138 4.69 2.28 10.39
N TYR A 139 4.39 3.15 11.36
CA TYR A 139 4.01 4.54 11.13
C TYR A 139 5.21 5.46 11.37
N LEU A 140 5.49 6.34 10.41
CA LEU A 140 6.64 7.23 10.43
C LEU A 140 6.24 8.66 10.03
N PRO A 141 6.88 9.68 10.60
CA PRO A 141 6.72 11.07 10.16
C PRO A 141 7.27 11.29 8.76
N LEU A 142 6.86 12.39 8.13
CA LEU A 142 7.26 12.77 6.77
C LEU A 142 8.39 13.82 6.72
N ASP A 143 9.03 14.10 7.83
CA ASP A 143 9.91 15.27 8.05
C ASP A 143 11.42 14.99 7.93
N ASP A 144 11.84 13.72 7.84
CA ASP A 144 13.25 13.31 7.91
C ASP A 144 13.97 13.16 6.56
N GLY A 145 13.37 13.64 5.49
CA GLY A 145 13.91 13.49 4.13
C GLY A 145 13.81 12.06 3.56
N GLY A 146 13.13 11.15 4.25
CA GLY A 146 12.87 9.78 3.80
C GLY A 146 13.87 8.73 4.29
N ARG A 147 14.88 9.10 5.05
CA ARG A 147 15.92 8.15 5.50
C ARG A 147 15.36 7.09 6.45
N ALA A 148 14.58 7.46 7.47
CA ALA A 148 13.93 6.50 8.36
C ALA A 148 12.93 5.60 7.62
N TRP A 149 12.29 6.11 6.57
CA TRP A 149 11.42 5.35 5.68
C TRP A 149 12.20 4.30 4.89
N ALA A 150 13.33 4.69 4.28
CA ALA A 150 14.19 3.77 3.55
C ALA A 150 14.79 2.69 4.47
N ASP A 151 15.24 3.07 5.68
CA ASP A 151 15.75 2.12 6.69
C ASP A 151 14.67 1.11 7.10
N ALA A 152 13.47 1.58 7.39
CA ALA A 152 12.34 0.72 7.73
C ALA A 152 11.95 -0.21 6.57
N SER A 153 11.99 0.29 5.33
CA SER A 153 11.67 -0.46 4.13
C SER A 153 12.65 -1.60 3.87
N VAL A 154 13.94 -1.35 3.99
CA VAL A 154 14.99 -2.38 3.84
C VAL A 154 14.91 -3.37 4.99
N SER A 155 14.74 -2.91 6.23
CA SER A 155 14.56 -3.80 7.39
C SER A 155 13.34 -4.72 7.25
N ALA A 156 12.25 -4.23 6.68
CA ALA A 156 11.05 -5.04 6.42
C ALA A 156 11.31 -6.18 5.44
N LEU A 157 12.17 -5.98 4.44
CA LEU A 157 12.60 -7.05 3.52
C LEU A 157 13.42 -8.12 4.24
N GLU A 158 14.33 -7.72 5.13
CA GLU A 158 15.25 -8.62 5.82
C GLU A 158 14.57 -9.43 6.93
N THR A 159 13.54 -8.85 7.55
CA THR A 159 12.79 -9.49 8.64
C THR A 159 11.55 -10.24 8.15
N ALA A 160 11.25 -10.19 6.85
CA ALA A 160 10.10 -10.84 6.27
C ALA A 160 10.18 -12.37 6.48
N THR A 161 9.38 -12.86 7.41
CA THR A 161 9.09 -14.28 7.59
C THR A 161 8.04 -14.72 6.57
N ARG A 162 7.65 -16.01 6.61
CA ARG A 162 6.57 -16.53 5.76
C ARG A 162 5.33 -15.63 5.87
N ARG A 163 4.91 -15.08 4.74
CA ARG A 163 3.77 -14.18 4.66
C ARG A 163 2.46 -14.93 4.95
N GLU A 164 1.68 -14.40 5.88
CA GLU A 164 0.39 -14.94 6.28
C GLU A 164 -0.71 -13.89 6.08
N SER A 165 -1.88 -14.36 5.65
CA SER A 165 -3.05 -13.50 5.49
C SER A 165 -3.53 -12.95 6.84
N GLN A 166 -3.78 -11.65 6.92
CA GLN A 166 -4.27 -10.96 8.11
C GLN A 166 -5.77 -10.61 8.02
N ILE A 167 -6.51 -11.33 7.19
CA ILE A 167 -7.91 -11.00 6.91
C ILE A 167 -8.79 -11.06 8.17
N GLU A 168 -8.48 -11.95 9.12
CA GLU A 168 -9.24 -12.06 10.37
C GLU A 168 -9.00 -10.85 11.29
N ASN A 169 -7.78 -10.29 11.30
CA ASN A 169 -7.49 -9.07 12.04
C ASN A 169 -8.25 -7.88 11.45
N VAL A 170 -8.30 -7.79 10.12
CA VAL A 170 -9.05 -6.75 9.41
C VAL A 170 -10.55 -6.87 9.64
N ARG A 171 -11.10 -8.10 9.66
CA ARG A 171 -12.50 -8.37 10.03
C ARG A 171 -12.79 -7.95 11.46
N SER A 172 -11.94 -8.36 12.40
CA SER A 172 -12.08 -8.02 13.82
C SER A 172 -12.01 -6.52 14.08
N ALA A 173 -11.28 -5.77 13.23
CA ALA A 173 -11.24 -4.32 13.24
C ALA A 173 -12.50 -3.66 12.63
N GLY A 174 -13.47 -4.45 12.14
CA GLY A 174 -14.75 -3.97 11.64
C GLY A 174 -14.78 -3.64 10.13
N PHE A 175 -13.81 -4.12 9.35
CA PHE A 175 -13.73 -3.88 7.91
C PHE A 175 -14.24 -5.06 7.07
N ASP A 176 -15.14 -5.90 7.60
CA ASP A 176 -15.87 -6.86 6.79
C ASP A 176 -17.10 -6.20 6.18
N ILE A 177 -17.23 -6.31 4.85
CA ILE A 177 -18.34 -5.67 4.10
C ILE A 177 -19.68 -6.30 4.47
N THR A 178 -19.73 -7.61 4.75
CA THR A 178 -20.93 -8.32 5.12
C THR A 178 -21.44 -7.84 6.47
N ASP A 179 -20.56 -7.81 7.47
CA ASP A 179 -20.88 -7.32 8.82
C ASP A 179 -21.33 -5.85 8.79
N THR A 180 -20.67 -5.04 7.96
CA THR A 180 -21.01 -3.63 7.78
C THR A 180 -22.38 -3.45 7.14
N ALA A 181 -22.69 -4.22 6.11
CA ALA A 181 -24.00 -4.22 5.46
C ALA A 181 -25.11 -4.65 6.42
N ASP A 182 -24.92 -5.70 7.21
CA ASP A 182 -25.88 -6.19 8.19
C ASP A 182 -26.15 -5.15 9.30
N LYS A 183 -25.09 -4.49 9.80
CA LYS A 183 -25.23 -3.37 10.76
C LYS A 183 -26.03 -2.22 10.17
N LEU A 184 -25.74 -1.86 8.91
CA LEU A 184 -26.45 -0.78 8.22
C LEU A 184 -27.93 -1.11 8.01
N VAL A 185 -28.25 -2.34 7.55
CA VAL A 185 -29.62 -2.83 7.42
C VAL A 185 -30.36 -2.80 8.75
N SER A 186 -29.71 -3.22 9.84
CA SER A 186 -30.28 -3.20 11.19
C SER A 186 -30.57 -1.78 11.66
N LEU A 187 -29.66 -0.84 11.40
CA LEU A 187 -29.82 0.59 11.70
C LEU A 187 -31.02 1.17 10.95
N TYR A 188 -31.15 0.91 9.65
CA TYR A 188 -32.33 1.39 8.88
C TYR A 188 -33.62 0.80 9.39
N LYS A 189 -33.68 -0.49 9.68
CA LYS A 189 -34.88 -1.13 10.23
C LYS A 189 -35.29 -0.51 11.56
N SER A 190 -34.37 -0.22 12.46
CA SER A 190 -34.65 0.43 13.74
C SER A 190 -35.21 1.85 13.60
N HIS A 191 -34.73 2.62 12.61
CA HIS A 191 -35.22 3.98 12.35
C HIS A 191 -36.58 4.01 11.68
N ILE A 192 -36.89 3.05 10.79
CA ILE A 192 -38.20 2.94 10.12
C ILE A 192 -39.29 2.61 11.16
N LEU A 193 -38.99 1.79 12.16
CA LEU A 193 -39.93 1.46 13.24
C LEU A 193 -40.19 2.66 14.19
N TRP A 194 -39.31 3.65 14.23
CA TRP A 194 -39.43 4.85 15.06
C TRP A 194 -40.29 5.96 14.42
N SER A 195 -40.34 6.00 13.08
CA SER A 195 -41.11 7.00 12.32
C SER A 195 -42.59 6.61 12.09
N GLY A 196 -43.08 5.51 12.67
CA GLY A 196 -44.44 4.99 12.55
C GLY A 196 -45.31 5.15 13.79
N GLN A 197 -44.93 6.04 14.76
CA GLN A 197 -45.80 6.40 15.90
C GLN A 197 -46.22 7.87 15.86
#